data_61fabc7dd1a2b12393cb535182805c83
#
_entry.id   61fabc7dd1a2b12393cb535182805c83
#
_cell.length_a   1.000
_cell.length_b   1.000
_cell.length_c   1.000
_cell.angle_alpha   90.00
_cell.angle_beta   90.00
_cell.angle_gamma   90.00
#
_symmetry.space_group_name_H-M   'P 1'
#
loop_
_entity.id
_entity.type
_entity.pdbx_description
1 polymer ?
#
loop_
_entity_poly.entity_id
_entity_poly.type
_entity_poly.pdbx_seq_one_letter_code
_entity_poly.pdbx_strand_id
1 'polypeptide(L)'
;MILLMLIGSLAGCFKTVSGLYDDVIDIFEDGVNDDDECIESYIEERADIAADMCRIARKNLYSSEDDKLISELSDAAGALSTALDAEDIADIKEKNDALTDAMSSVYSAMRSAGDISSKDKLEYRDLYADFESFGDQIRNDPYNTAALEYNKKTSGPLASLIKNITPAHDAVMFS
;
A
#
# COMPACT_ATOMS: atom_id res chain seq x y z
N MET A 1 7.66 45.22 -13.19
CA MET A 1 8.82 44.44 -12.67
C MET A 1 8.45 43.52 -11.55
N ILE A 2 7.76 43.97 -10.48
CA ILE A 2 7.35 43.14 -9.33
C ILE A 2 6.46 41.95 -9.74
N LEU A 3 5.50 42.13 -10.65
CA LEU A 3 4.61 41.08 -11.15
C LEU A 3 5.37 39.95 -11.88
N LEU A 4 6.37 40.29 -12.68
CA LEU A 4 7.23 39.33 -13.39
C LEU A 4 8.11 38.52 -12.42
N MET A 5 8.60 39.15 -11.34
CA MET A 5 9.35 38.45 -10.30
C MET A 5 8.44 37.47 -9.51
N LEU A 6 7.21 37.86 -9.22
CA LEU A 6 6.23 37.00 -8.55
C LEU A 6 5.86 35.79 -9.43
N ILE A 7 5.65 35.99 -10.72
CA ILE A 7 5.36 34.89 -11.67
C ILE A 7 6.57 33.95 -11.81
N GLY A 8 7.78 34.48 -11.90
CA GLY A 8 9.01 33.69 -11.97
C GLY A 8 9.27 32.87 -10.70
N SER A 9 8.99 33.42 -9.52
CA SER A 9 9.14 32.70 -8.24
C SER A 9 8.09 31.61 -8.07
N LEU A 10 6.85 31.87 -8.49
CA LEU A 10 5.78 30.85 -8.48
C LEU A 10 6.08 29.70 -9.44
N ALA A 11 6.56 29.99 -10.64
CA ALA A 11 6.95 28.96 -11.61
C ALA A 11 8.12 28.10 -11.12
N GLY A 12 9.11 28.72 -10.46
CA GLY A 12 10.23 28.02 -9.83
C GLY A 12 9.78 27.10 -8.68
N CYS A 13 8.92 27.59 -7.79
CA CYS A 13 8.36 26.79 -6.70
C CYS A 13 7.48 25.66 -7.22
N PHE A 14 6.69 25.90 -8.25
CA PHE A 14 5.87 24.87 -8.91
C PHE A 14 6.74 23.72 -9.40
N LYS A 15 7.76 24.01 -10.20
CA LYS A 15 8.69 22.99 -10.71
C LYS A 15 9.39 22.22 -9.59
N THR A 16 9.74 22.90 -8.49
CA THR A 16 10.41 22.26 -7.35
C THR A 16 9.45 21.33 -6.61
N VAL A 17 8.22 21.76 -6.31
CA VAL A 17 7.23 20.95 -5.56
C VAL A 17 6.82 19.73 -6.40
N SER A 18 6.52 19.91 -7.68
CA SER A 18 6.16 18.78 -8.55
C SER A 18 7.33 17.81 -8.72
N GLY A 19 8.55 18.28 -8.99
CA GLY A 19 9.70 17.39 -9.14
C GLY A 19 10.03 16.61 -7.86
N LEU A 20 9.88 17.23 -6.66
CA LEU A 20 10.05 16.51 -5.40
C LEU A 20 8.92 15.49 -5.15
N TYR A 21 7.73 15.72 -5.68
CA TYR A 21 6.63 14.77 -5.61
C TYR A 21 6.88 13.58 -6.55
N ASP A 22 7.28 13.86 -7.80
CA ASP A 22 7.62 12.84 -8.79
C ASP A 22 8.75 11.93 -8.25
N ASP A 23 9.80 12.50 -7.64
CA ASP A 23 10.89 11.73 -7.00
C ASP A 23 10.38 10.79 -5.89
N VAL A 24 9.31 11.16 -5.17
CA VAL A 24 8.71 10.29 -4.13
C VAL A 24 7.87 9.19 -4.76
N ILE A 25 7.16 9.49 -5.83
CA ILE A 25 6.39 8.49 -6.58
C ILE A 25 7.32 7.45 -7.20
N ASP A 26 8.41 7.87 -7.83
CA ASP A 26 9.41 6.97 -8.41
C ASP A 26 9.95 5.97 -7.35
N ILE A 27 10.18 6.43 -6.11
CA ILE A 27 10.61 5.53 -5.02
C ILE A 27 9.50 4.53 -4.61
N PHE A 28 8.23 4.92 -4.70
CA PHE A 28 7.11 4.03 -4.42
C PHE A 28 7.00 2.91 -5.45
N GLU A 29 7.20 3.23 -6.73
CA GLU A 29 7.00 2.35 -7.88
C GLU A 29 8.25 1.53 -8.21
N ASP A 30 9.45 2.15 -8.20
CA ASP A 30 10.69 1.56 -8.70
C ASP A 30 11.73 1.27 -7.59
N GLY A 31 11.50 1.77 -6.36
CA GLY A 31 12.48 1.65 -5.27
C GLY A 31 13.61 2.68 -5.38
N VAL A 32 14.57 2.61 -4.43
CA VAL A 32 15.66 3.60 -4.35
C VAL A 32 16.74 3.39 -5.42
N ASN A 33 16.91 2.16 -5.91
CA ASN A 33 17.99 1.76 -6.83
C ASN A 33 17.48 1.15 -8.13
N ASP A 34 16.21 1.33 -8.48
CA ASP A 34 15.55 0.65 -9.62
C ASP A 34 15.75 -0.89 -9.53
N ASP A 35 15.59 -1.45 -8.31
CA ASP A 35 15.84 -2.86 -8.01
C ASP A 35 14.55 -3.69 -7.85
N ASP A 36 13.40 -3.12 -8.16
CA ASP A 36 12.07 -3.68 -8.00
C ASP A 36 11.71 -4.04 -6.52
N GLU A 37 12.56 -3.71 -5.56
CA GLU A 37 12.27 -3.83 -4.12
C GLU A 37 11.61 -2.52 -3.64
N CYS A 38 10.30 -2.38 -3.84
CA CYS A 38 9.52 -1.18 -3.59
C CYS A 38 8.19 -1.50 -2.91
N ILE A 39 7.51 -0.47 -2.39
CA ILE A 39 6.22 -0.65 -1.72
C ILE A 39 5.18 -1.26 -2.66
N GLU A 40 5.14 -0.83 -3.91
CA GLU A 40 4.19 -1.34 -4.89
C GLU A 40 4.33 -2.84 -5.07
N SER A 41 5.55 -3.35 -5.32
CA SER A 41 5.81 -4.78 -5.48
C SER A 41 5.46 -5.59 -4.23
N TYR A 42 5.75 -5.07 -3.02
CA TYR A 42 5.38 -5.75 -1.79
C TYR A 42 3.86 -5.80 -1.56
N ILE A 43 3.13 -4.79 -2.00
CA ILE A 43 1.67 -4.76 -1.94
C ILE A 43 1.06 -5.75 -2.93
N GLU A 44 1.61 -5.89 -4.14
CA GLU A 44 1.20 -6.88 -5.14
C GLU A 44 1.39 -8.30 -4.59
N GLU A 45 2.55 -8.61 -4.04
CA GLU A 45 2.82 -9.91 -3.39
C GLU A 45 1.82 -10.22 -2.26
N ARG A 46 1.45 -9.22 -1.46
CA ARG A 46 0.43 -9.41 -0.41
C ARG A 46 -0.95 -9.73 -0.99
N ALA A 47 -1.33 -9.14 -2.11
CA ALA A 47 -2.59 -9.44 -2.77
C ALA A 47 -2.61 -10.88 -3.31
N ASP A 48 -1.52 -11.34 -3.89
CA ASP A 48 -1.36 -12.71 -4.39
C ASP A 48 -1.39 -13.76 -3.25
N ILE A 49 -0.69 -13.48 -2.15
CA ILE A 49 -0.73 -14.32 -0.95
C ILE A 49 -2.16 -14.41 -0.37
N ALA A 50 -2.91 -13.31 -0.39
CA ALA A 50 -4.30 -13.30 0.07
C ALA A 50 -5.20 -14.17 -0.82
N ALA A 51 -4.98 -14.17 -2.13
CA ALA A 51 -5.69 -15.05 -3.06
C ALA A 51 -5.38 -16.53 -2.79
N ASP A 52 -4.13 -16.87 -2.51
CA ASP A 52 -3.73 -18.23 -2.12
C ASP A 52 -4.31 -18.63 -0.75
N MET A 53 -4.37 -17.71 0.21
CA MET A 53 -5.03 -17.95 1.50
C MET A 53 -6.53 -18.25 1.30
N CYS A 54 -7.23 -17.51 0.44
CA CYS A 54 -8.62 -17.80 0.09
C CYS A 54 -8.80 -19.21 -0.46
N ARG A 55 -7.87 -19.67 -1.32
CA ARG A 55 -7.90 -21.02 -1.89
C ARG A 55 -7.80 -22.10 -0.81
N ILE A 56 -6.91 -21.95 0.15
CA ILE A 56 -6.75 -22.91 1.25
C ILE A 56 -7.92 -22.83 2.23
N ALA A 57 -8.39 -21.62 2.54
CA ALA A 57 -9.53 -21.41 3.43
C ALA A 57 -10.80 -22.08 2.88
N ARG A 58 -11.14 -21.91 1.61
CA ARG A 58 -12.30 -22.57 0.96
C ARG A 58 -12.25 -24.10 1.03
N LYS A 59 -11.06 -24.69 1.14
CA LYS A 59 -10.89 -26.13 1.28
C LYS A 59 -11.14 -26.65 2.69
N ASN A 60 -10.96 -25.81 3.70
CA ASN A 60 -10.89 -26.22 5.10
C ASN A 60 -11.95 -25.59 6.01
N LEU A 61 -12.64 -24.55 5.57
CA LEU A 61 -13.69 -23.83 6.29
C LEU A 61 -15.03 -24.03 5.57
N TYR A 62 -16.11 -24.31 6.32
CA TYR A 62 -17.37 -24.75 5.75
C TYR A 62 -18.61 -24.08 6.32
N SER A 63 -18.47 -23.14 7.27
CA SER A 63 -19.61 -22.41 7.81
C SER A 63 -19.99 -21.21 6.94
N SER A 64 -21.23 -20.74 7.03
CA SER A 64 -21.66 -19.52 6.34
C SER A 64 -20.91 -18.26 6.82
N GLU A 65 -20.41 -18.28 8.03
CA GLU A 65 -19.57 -17.22 8.59
C GLU A 65 -18.17 -17.24 7.99
N ASP A 66 -17.60 -18.43 7.81
CA ASP A 66 -16.34 -18.63 7.12
C ASP A 66 -16.40 -18.19 5.64
N ASP A 67 -17.49 -18.54 4.94
CA ASP A 67 -17.71 -18.10 3.55
C ASP A 67 -17.70 -16.57 3.44
N LYS A 68 -18.28 -15.88 4.43
CA LYS A 68 -18.28 -14.41 4.48
C LYS A 68 -16.87 -13.87 4.66
N LEU A 69 -16.08 -14.40 5.61
CA LEU A 69 -14.69 -13.98 5.84
C LEU A 69 -13.83 -14.18 4.58
N ILE A 70 -13.99 -15.33 3.90
CA ILE A 70 -13.25 -15.62 2.66
C ILE A 70 -13.66 -14.65 1.53
N SER A 71 -14.94 -14.30 1.44
CA SER A 71 -15.42 -13.31 0.48
C SER A 71 -14.83 -11.93 0.77
N GLU A 72 -14.87 -11.50 2.03
CA GLU A 72 -14.28 -10.22 2.47
C GLU A 72 -12.78 -10.14 2.13
N LEU A 73 -12.00 -11.21 2.34
CA LEU A 73 -10.59 -11.26 1.96
C LEU A 73 -10.41 -11.18 0.44
N SER A 74 -11.22 -11.91 -0.32
CA SER A 74 -11.17 -11.90 -1.80
C SER A 74 -11.53 -10.52 -2.36
N ASP A 75 -12.55 -9.88 -1.78
CA ASP A 75 -13.00 -8.55 -2.18
C ASP A 75 -11.95 -7.47 -1.83
N ALA A 76 -11.30 -7.60 -0.66
CA ALA A 76 -10.22 -6.69 -0.25
C ALA A 76 -9.01 -6.80 -1.19
N ALA A 77 -8.60 -8.02 -1.57
CA ALA A 77 -7.52 -8.23 -2.54
C ALA A 77 -7.87 -7.64 -3.92
N GLY A 78 -9.10 -7.85 -4.40
CA GLY A 78 -9.58 -7.26 -5.67
C GLY A 78 -9.65 -5.74 -5.63
N ALA A 79 -10.09 -5.15 -4.51
CA ALA A 79 -10.12 -3.71 -4.32
C ALA A 79 -8.71 -3.09 -4.31
N LEU A 80 -7.74 -3.78 -3.68
CA LEU A 80 -6.34 -3.35 -3.66
C LEU A 80 -5.73 -3.37 -5.07
N SER A 81 -5.93 -4.46 -5.84
CA SER A 81 -5.47 -4.51 -7.25
C SER A 81 -6.08 -3.38 -8.09
N THR A 82 -7.35 -3.04 -7.85
CA THR A 82 -8.00 -1.92 -8.56
C THR A 82 -7.39 -0.57 -8.18
N ALA A 83 -7.00 -0.39 -6.92
CA ALA A 83 -6.34 0.83 -6.45
C ALA A 83 -4.92 0.97 -7.03
N LEU A 84 -4.18 -0.14 -7.16
CA LEU A 84 -2.87 -0.19 -7.85
C LEU A 84 -3.01 0.22 -9.32
N ASP A 85 -3.97 -0.36 -10.05
CA ASP A 85 -4.25 0.02 -11.45
C ASP A 85 -4.62 1.50 -11.62
N ALA A 86 -5.14 2.14 -10.59
CA ALA A 86 -5.52 3.56 -10.59
C ALA A 86 -4.40 4.51 -10.14
N GLU A 87 -3.28 3.97 -9.64
CA GLU A 87 -2.10 4.72 -9.15
C GLU A 87 -2.45 5.74 -8.04
N ASP A 88 -3.52 5.49 -7.26
CA ASP A 88 -3.91 6.35 -6.12
C ASP A 88 -3.31 5.83 -4.82
N ILE A 89 -2.16 6.37 -4.44
CA ILE A 89 -1.40 5.91 -3.25
C ILE A 89 -2.22 6.01 -1.96
N ALA A 90 -3.12 6.98 -1.84
CA ALA A 90 -3.96 7.10 -0.64
C ALA A 90 -5.00 5.97 -0.58
N ASP A 91 -5.60 5.63 -1.72
CA ASP A 91 -6.54 4.51 -1.83
C ASP A 91 -5.79 3.18 -1.68
N ILE A 92 -4.62 3.03 -2.30
CA ILE A 92 -3.75 1.85 -2.13
C ILE A 92 -3.48 1.59 -0.64
N LYS A 93 -3.10 2.62 0.12
CA LYS A 93 -2.88 2.47 1.56
C LYS A 93 -4.14 2.01 2.29
N GLU A 94 -5.29 2.65 2.04
CA GLU A 94 -6.57 2.28 2.66
C GLU A 94 -6.94 0.82 2.36
N LYS A 95 -6.78 0.38 1.10
CA LYS A 95 -7.11 -1.00 0.70
C LYS A 95 -6.10 -2.01 1.24
N ASN A 96 -4.82 -1.65 1.36
CA ASN A 96 -3.81 -2.49 1.99
C ASN A 96 -4.07 -2.68 3.51
N ASP A 97 -4.54 -1.65 4.20
CA ASP A 97 -4.95 -1.75 5.61
C ASP A 97 -6.18 -2.68 5.73
N ALA A 98 -7.19 -2.53 4.86
CA ALA A 98 -8.36 -3.40 4.83
C ALA A 98 -8.01 -4.86 4.51
N LEU A 99 -7.07 -5.09 3.60
CA LEU A 99 -6.55 -6.43 3.28
C LEU A 99 -5.88 -7.07 4.52
N THR A 100 -5.14 -6.28 5.30
CA THR A 100 -4.49 -6.75 6.53
C THR A 100 -5.52 -7.26 7.55
N ASP A 101 -6.61 -6.52 7.75
CA ASP A 101 -7.69 -6.87 8.67
C ASP A 101 -8.42 -8.14 8.20
N ALA A 102 -8.74 -8.23 6.91
CA ALA A 102 -9.41 -9.39 6.34
C ALA A 102 -8.53 -10.64 6.39
N MET A 103 -7.22 -10.52 6.09
CA MET A 103 -6.25 -11.62 6.17
C MET A 103 -6.12 -12.16 7.60
N SER A 104 -6.02 -11.28 8.59
CA SER A 104 -5.98 -11.63 10.02
C SER A 104 -7.24 -12.39 10.45
N SER A 105 -8.40 -12.00 9.95
CA SER A 105 -9.69 -12.65 10.26
C SER A 105 -9.75 -14.07 9.71
N VAL A 106 -9.39 -14.28 8.44
CA VAL A 106 -9.33 -15.62 7.83
C VAL A 106 -8.27 -16.50 8.51
N TYR A 107 -7.09 -15.95 8.80
CA TYR A 107 -6.05 -16.69 9.53
C TYR A 107 -6.52 -17.14 10.91
N SER A 108 -7.25 -16.30 11.63
CA SER A 108 -7.82 -16.64 12.95
C SER A 108 -8.87 -17.76 12.86
N ALA A 109 -9.74 -17.72 11.82
CA ALA A 109 -10.70 -18.78 11.56
C ALA A 109 -10.00 -20.11 11.24
N MET A 110 -8.97 -20.09 10.37
CA MET A 110 -8.14 -21.27 10.05
C MET A 110 -7.46 -21.86 11.31
N ARG A 111 -6.94 -21.01 12.18
CA ARG A 111 -6.35 -21.49 13.46
C ARG A 111 -7.36 -22.14 14.39
N SER A 112 -8.59 -21.69 14.36
CA SER A 112 -9.67 -22.18 15.24
C SER A 112 -10.32 -23.46 14.70
N ALA A 113 -10.18 -23.76 13.41
CA ALA A 113 -10.72 -24.95 12.78
C ALA A 113 -9.98 -26.22 13.24
N GLY A 114 -10.77 -27.24 13.66
CA GLY A 114 -10.21 -28.46 14.30
C GLY A 114 -9.53 -29.42 13.32
N ASP A 115 -10.15 -29.66 12.17
CA ASP A 115 -9.84 -30.80 11.28
C ASP A 115 -9.06 -30.40 10.03
N ILE A 116 -8.07 -29.52 10.16
CA ILE A 116 -7.19 -29.14 9.05
C ILE A 116 -6.00 -30.12 8.97
N SER A 117 -5.68 -30.58 7.75
CA SER A 117 -4.53 -31.45 7.52
C SER A 117 -3.21 -30.80 7.93
N SER A 118 -2.21 -31.61 8.33
CA SER A 118 -0.88 -31.07 8.71
C SER A 118 -0.22 -30.30 7.56
N LYS A 119 -0.47 -30.70 6.30
CA LYS A 119 0.02 -30.01 5.11
C LYS A 119 -0.61 -28.62 4.98
N ASP A 120 -1.94 -28.55 5.06
CA ASP A 120 -2.65 -27.29 4.94
C ASP A 120 -2.35 -26.35 6.13
N LYS A 121 -2.11 -26.93 7.34
CA LYS A 121 -1.66 -26.17 8.52
C LYS A 121 -0.31 -25.50 8.31
N LEU A 122 0.62 -26.16 7.66
CA LEU A 122 1.91 -25.58 7.34
C LEU A 122 1.72 -24.49 6.27
N GLU A 123 1.02 -24.80 5.19
CA GLU A 123 0.81 -23.91 4.05
C GLU A 123 0.17 -22.56 4.45
N TYR A 124 -0.96 -22.58 5.20
CA TYR A 124 -1.60 -21.30 5.59
C TYR A 124 -0.78 -20.49 6.61
N ARG A 125 0.08 -21.16 7.40
CA ARG A 125 0.97 -20.47 8.34
C ARG A 125 2.14 -19.82 7.63
N ASP A 126 2.69 -20.47 6.63
CA ASP A 126 3.76 -19.94 5.81
C ASP A 126 3.25 -18.75 5.01
N LEU A 127 2.09 -18.86 4.35
CA LEU A 127 1.44 -17.73 3.67
C LEU A 127 1.21 -16.52 4.59
N TYR A 128 0.72 -16.76 5.81
CA TYR A 128 0.52 -15.66 6.75
C TYR A 128 1.84 -15.03 7.19
N ALA A 129 2.89 -15.83 7.39
CA ALA A 129 4.21 -15.33 7.76
C ALA A 129 4.84 -14.50 6.62
N ASP A 130 4.70 -14.93 5.39
CA ASP A 130 5.17 -14.18 4.21
C ASP A 130 4.39 -12.88 4.06
N PHE A 131 3.06 -12.91 4.21
CA PHE A 131 2.21 -11.72 4.21
C PHE A 131 2.63 -10.67 5.25
N GLU A 132 2.93 -11.09 6.49
CA GLU A 132 3.42 -10.22 7.55
C GLU A 132 4.84 -9.70 7.24
N SER A 133 5.70 -10.53 6.63
CA SER A 133 7.05 -10.14 6.22
C SER A 133 7.02 -9.00 5.21
N PHE A 134 6.16 -9.07 4.19
CA PHE A 134 5.97 -7.96 3.24
C PHE A 134 5.37 -6.73 3.93
N GLY A 135 4.47 -6.90 4.89
CA GLY A 135 3.98 -5.80 5.71
C GLY A 135 5.09 -5.10 6.51
N ASP A 136 6.06 -5.86 7.03
CA ASP A 136 7.24 -5.30 7.69
C ASP A 136 8.16 -4.56 6.71
N GLN A 137 8.35 -5.08 5.49
CA GLN A 137 9.12 -4.41 4.44
C GLN A 137 8.48 -3.07 4.07
N ILE A 138 7.17 -3.03 3.81
CA ILE A 138 6.42 -1.81 3.53
C ILE A 138 6.61 -0.76 4.64
N ARG A 139 6.50 -1.15 5.91
CA ARG A 139 6.66 -0.22 7.05
C ARG A 139 8.08 0.34 7.17
N ASN A 140 9.08 -0.42 6.79
CA ASN A 140 10.49 -0.04 6.90
C ASN A 140 11.08 0.49 5.59
N ASP A 141 10.29 0.61 4.55
CA ASP A 141 10.73 1.05 3.23
C ASP A 141 11.26 2.49 3.25
N PRO A 142 12.34 2.78 2.51
CA PRO A 142 12.89 4.12 2.35
C PRO A 142 11.88 5.17 1.86
N TYR A 143 10.87 4.76 1.09
CA TYR A 143 9.78 5.62 0.68
C TYR A 143 9.15 6.40 1.86
N ASN A 144 8.90 5.74 2.99
CA ASN A 144 8.30 6.40 4.15
C ASN A 144 9.15 7.57 4.67
N THR A 145 10.48 7.44 4.58
CA THR A 145 11.40 8.53 4.93
C THR A 145 11.35 9.65 3.87
N ALA A 146 11.35 9.31 2.59
CA ALA A 146 11.26 10.25 1.48
C ALA A 146 9.94 11.04 1.54
N ALA A 147 8.80 10.37 1.75
CA ALA A 147 7.49 10.97 1.92
C ALA A 147 7.44 11.96 3.10
N LEU A 148 8.02 11.58 4.25
CA LEU A 148 8.12 12.46 5.41
C LEU A 148 8.96 13.70 5.13
N GLU A 149 10.10 13.55 4.46
CA GLU A 149 10.97 14.68 4.09
C GLU A 149 10.31 15.59 3.07
N TYR A 150 9.64 15.04 2.06
CA TYR A 150 8.85 15.79 1.10
C TYR A 150 7.78 16.64 1.82
N ASN A 151 6.98 16.02 2.69
CA ASN A 151 5.93 16.71 3.43
C ASN A 151 6.50 17.86 4.29
N LYS A 152 7.65 17.66 4.94
CA LYS A 152 8.34 18.72 5.70
C LYS A 152 8.82 19.84 4.78
N LYS A 153 9.46 19.55 3.67
CA LYS A 153 9.96 20.55 2.70
C LYS A 153 8.84 21.36 2.08
N THR A 154 7.66 20.76 1.93
CA THR A 154 6.49 21.35 1.26
C THR A 154 5.39 21.80 2.25
N SER A 155 5.69 21.97 3.54
CA SER A 155 4.73 22.43 4.55
C SER A 155 4.49 23.94 4.55
N GLY A 156 5.25 24.72 3.77
CA GLY A 156 5.12 26.19 3.71
C GLY A 156 3.86 26.67 2.99
N PRO A 157 3.40 27.90 3.26
CA PRO A 157 2.13 28.42 2.71
C PRO A 157 2.13 28.51 1.18
N LEU A 158 3.27 28.78 0.56
CA LEU A 158 3.39 28.81 -0.90
C LEU A 158 3.31 27.40 -1.52
N ALA A 159 3.96 26.43 -0.89
CA ALA A 159 3.90 25.03 -1.33
C ALA A 159 2.48 24.46 -1.14
N SER A 160 1.79 24.77 -0.05
CA SER A 160 0.38 24.41 0.16
C SER A 160 -0.54 24.99 -0.91
N LEU A 161 -0.27 26.20 -1.39
CA LEU A 161 -1.03 26.78 -2.51
C LEU A 161 -0.80 26.01 -3.81
N ILE A 162 0.45 25.59 -4.06
CA ILE A 162 0.81 24.79 -5.24
C ILE A 162 0.14 23.42 -5.19
N LYS A 163 0.19 22.72 -4.06
CA LYS A 163 -0.49 21.42 -3.87
C LYS A 163 -2.00 21.47 -4.16
N ASN A 164 -2.65 22.60 -3.89
CA ASN A 164 -4.09 22.77 -4.17
C ASN A 164 -4.43 22.94 -5.66
N ILE A 165 -3.45 23.20 -6.52
CA ILE A 165 -3.66 23.47 -7.96
C ILE A 165 -2.88 22.51 -8.87
N THR A 166 -2.22 21.51 -8.29
CA THR A 166 -1.40 20.50 -8.97
C THR A 166 -1.80 19.09 -8.52
N PRO A 167 -1.37 18.04 -9.23
CA PRO A 167 -1.46 16.66 -8.75
C PRO A 167 -0.59 16.38 -7.51
N ALA A 168 0.41 17.23 -7.22
CA ALA A 168 1.30 17.05 -6.08
C ALA A 168 0.54 17.31 -4.77
N HIS A 169 0.24 16.25 -4.03
CA HIS A 169 -0.42 16.27 -2.73
C HIS A 169 0.58 16.03 -1.59
N ASP A 170 0.10 15.91 -0.35
CA ASP A 170 0.90 15.35 0.73
C ASP A 170 1.18 13.88 0.44
N ALA A 171 2.44 13.46 0.54
CA ALA A 171 2.81 12.07 0.34
C ALA A 171 2.28 11.21 1.49
N VAL A 172 1.64 10.11 1.16
CA VAL A 172 1.05 9.17 2.11
C VAL A 172 2.15 8.27 2.67
N MET A 173 2.16 8.02 3.98
CA MET A 173 3.11 7.10 4.61
C MET A 173 2.45 5.78 4.97
N PHE A 174 3.15 4.70 4.75
CA PHE A 174 2.77 3.33 5.12
C PHE A 174 3.45 2.95 6.46
N SER A 175 2.90 3.43 7.58
CA SER A 175 3.48 3.24 8.93
C SER A 175 2.44 2.76 9.92
#